data_7c90314882458799baae887f69cf9715
#
_entry.id   7c90314882458799baae887f69cf9715
#
_cell.length_a   1.000
_cell.length_b   1.000
_cell.length_c   1.000
_cell.angle_alpha   90.00
_cell.angle_beta   90.00
_cell.angle_gamma   90.00
#
_symmetry.space_group_name_H-M   'P 1'
#
loop_
_entity.id
_entity.type
_entity.pdbx_description
1 polymer ?
#
loop_
_entity_poly.entity_id
_entity_poly.type
_entity_poly.pdbx_seq_one_letter_code
_entity_poly.pdbx_strand_id
1 'polypeptide(L)'
;HLKGQGYATACFGKWHLGSVRNGSPANPGANGFDEWLSAPNFYDNDAVLSRRGKAVQTKGESSIVAVDAALDWMKSATQGDKPFLAVVWFGSPHSPHRAFEEDRALYGDQPKNLQHFYGEVTGMDRAFGKLRDALSPLGIRENTILWYCSDNGALPRVGSTGGHRGNKGKVYEGGLLVPA
;
A
#
# COMPACT_ATOMS: atom_id res chain seq x y z
N HIS A 1 11.66 12.43 -11.63
CA HIS A 1 13.12 12.59 -11.58
C HIS A 1 13.85 11.26 -11.78
N LEU A 2 13.62 10.24 -10.95
CA LEU A 2 14.34 8.94 -11.01
C LEU A 2 14.23 8.25 -12.38
N LYS A 3 13.07 8.26 -13.02
CA LYS A 3 12.91 7.75 -14.38
C LYS A 3 13.88 8.42 -15.36
N GLY A 4 14.08 9.73 -15.26
CA GLY A 4 15.06 10.47 -16.07
C GLY A 4 16.52 10.13 -15.74
N GLN A 5 16.76 9.44 -14.61
CA GLN A 5 18.07 8.92 -14.19
C GLN A 5 18.24 7.42 -14.50
N GLY A 6 17.38 6.86 -15.35
CA GLY A 6 17.47 5.49 -15.80
C GLY A 6 16.77 4.43 -14.92
N TYR A 7 16.06 4.83 -13.87
CA TYR A 7 15.30 3.89 -13.04
C TYR A 7 14.07 3.37 -13.76
N ALA A 8 13.76 2.08 -13.60
CA ALA A 8 12.43 1.54 -13.82
C ALA A 8 11.53 1.95 -12.63
N THR A 9 10.27 2.30 -12.89
CA THR A 9 9.41 2.89 -11.85
C THR A 9 8.03 2.28 -11.84
N ALA A 10 7.52 1.89 -10.68
CA ALA A 10 6.17 1.33 -10.54
C ALA A 10 5.45 1.81 -9.29
N CYS A 11 4.10 1.80 -9.37
CA CYS A 11 3.21 2.22 -8.28
C CYS A 11 2.07 1.23 -8.13
N PHE A 12 1.82 0.78 -6.89
CA PHE A 12 0.80 -0.21 -6.57
C PHE A 12 -0.06 0.27 -5.40
N GLY A 13 -1.38 0.03 -5.50
CA GLY A 13 -2.32 0.35 -4.44
C GLY A 13 -3.01 1.71 -4.59
N LYS A 14 -3.21 2.43 -3.50
CA LYS A 14 -3.92 3.70 -3.44
C LYS A 14 -3.12 4.82 -4.14
N TRP A 15 -3.71 5.48 -5.14
CA TRP A 15 -3.06 6.63 -5.81
C TRP A 15 -3.35 7.96 -5.12
N HIS A 16 -4.61 8.29 -4.92
CA HIS A 16 -5.16 9.49 -4.26
C HIS A 16 -4.63 10.85 -4.78
N LEU A 17 -4.08 10.87 -5.98
CA LEU A 17 -3.58 12.08 -6.65
C LEU A 17 -4.36 12.39 -7.94
N GLY A 18 -5.51 11.74 -8.11
CA GLY A 18 -6.41 11.96 -9.23
C GLY A 18 -6.84 10.68 -9.95
N SER A 19 -7.31 10.82 -11.17
CA SER A 19 -7.85 9.71 -11.95
C SER A 19 -6.76 8.75 -12.41
N VAL A 20 -7.00 7.45 -12.26
CA VAL A 20 -6.11 6.35 -12.73
C VAL A 20 -6.48 5.84 -14.12
N ARG A 21 -7.33 6.55 -14.88
CA ARG A 21 -7.76 6.18 -16.24
C ARG A 21 -6.66 6.46 -17.26
N ASN A 22 -6.67 5.70 -18.35
CA ASN A 22 -5.83 5.98 -19.49
C ASN A 22 -6.12 7.39 -20.04
N GLY A 23 -5.07 8.09 -20.48
CA GLY A 23 -5.18 9.46 -21.00
C GLY A 23 -5.37 10.57 -19.96
N SER A 24 -5.58 10.24 -18.68
CA SER A 24 -5.64 11.25 -17.63
C SER A 24 -4.25 11.83 -17.34
N PRO A 25 -4.08 13.16 -17.28
CA PRO A 25 -2.82 13.79 -16.89
C PRO A 25 -2.47 13.54 -15.41
N ALA A 26 -3.43 13.08 -14.62
CA ALA A 26 -3.26 12.78 -13.19
C ALA A 26 -2.99 11.30 -12.91
N ASN A 27 -2.91 10.42 -13.92
CA ASN A 27 -2.65 9.01 -13.68
C ASN A 27 -1.18 8.75 -13.31
N PRO A 28 -0.85 7.61 -12.69
CA PRO A 28 0.53 7.29 -12.33
C PRO A 28 1.51 7.36 -13.50
N GLY A 29 1.10 6.90 -14.70
CA GLY A 29 1.95 6.92 -15.89
C GLY A 29 2.32 8.31 -16.36
N ALA A 30 1.37 9.27 -16.35
CA ALA A 30 1.62 10.67 -16.64
C ALA A 30 2.53 11.34 -15.59
N ASN A 31 2.61 10.77 -14.40
CA ASN A 31 3.41 11.25 -13.28
C ASN A 31 4.69 10.45 -13.04
N GLY A 32 5.16 9.73 -14.05
CA GLY A 32 6.51 9.18 -14.10
C GLY A 32 6.64 7.71 -13.72
N PHE A 33 5.55 6.96 -13.58
CA PHE A 33 5.58 5.50 -13.35
C PHE A 33 5.40 4.73 -14.67
N ASP A 34 6.26 3.75 -14.89
CA ASP A 34 6.22 2.89 -16.09
C ASP A 34 5.13 1.82 -15.98
N GLU A 35 4.89 1.32 -14.77
CA GLU A 35 3.87 0.32 -14.46
C GLU A 35 3.05 0.77 -13.24
N TRP A 36 1.76 0.41 -13.22
CA TRP A 36 0.93 0.58 -12.03
C TRP A 36 -0.26 -0.37 -12.00
N LEU A 37 -0.67 -0.72 -10.78
CA LEU A 37 -1.97 -1.30 -10.47
C LEU A 37 -2.55 -0.49 -9.31
N SER A 38 -3.47 0.44 -9.58
CA SER A 38 -3.85 1.44 -8.58
C SER A 38 -5.34 1.75 -8.59
N ALA A 39 -5.84 2.16 -7.42
CA ALA A 39 -7.15 2.78 -7.24
C ALA A 39 -7.01 4.31 -7.16
N PRO A 40 -8.03 5.08 -7.58
CA PRO A 40 -8.00 6.55 -7.48
C PRO A 40 -7.98 7.04 -6.03
N ASN A 41 -8.47 6.25 -5.08
CA ASN A 41 -8.49 6.52 -3.65
C ASN A 41 -8.43 5.22 -2.86
N PHE A 42 -8.97 5.21 -1.63
CA PHE A 42 -9.18 4.01 -0.84
C PHE A 42 -9.88 2.91 -1.66
N TYR A 43 -9.48 1.68 -1.41
CA TYR A 43 -10.09 0.49 -2.00
C TYR A 43 -10.13 -0.63 -0.96
N ASP A 44 -11.13 -1.48 -1.09
CA ASP A 44 -11.41 -2.59 -0.21
C ASP A 44 -10.86 -3.92 -0.79
N ASN A 45 -11.13 -5.03 -0.11
CA ASN A 45 -10.85 -6.37 -0.62
C ASN A 45 -11.63 -6.64 -1.92
N ASP A 46 -11.13 -7.53 -2.76
CA ASP A 46 -11.71 -7.90 -4.05
C ASP A 46 -12.00 -6.71 -4.98
N ALA A 47 -11.15 -5.68 -4.93
CA ALA A 47 -11.37 -4.42 -5.62
C ALA A 47 -11.24 -4.50 -7.15
N VAL A 48 -11.90 -3.59 -7.85
CA VAL A 48 -11.56 -3.26 -9.24
C VAL A 48 -10.49 -2.18 -9.23
N LEU A 49 -9.30 -2.52 -9.68
CA LEU A 49 -8.16 -1.61 -9.79
C LEU A 49 -7.88 -1.25 -11.26
N SER A 50 -7.06 -0.25 -11.48
CA SER A 50 -6.60 0.15 -12.80
C SER A 50 -5.17 -0.33 -13.03
N ARG A 51 -4.97 -1.26 -13.97
CA ARG A 51 -3.64 -1.60 -14.49
C ARG A 51 -3.37 -0.82 -15.75
N ARG A 52 -2.49 0.16 -15.67
CA ARG A 52 -2.13 1.05 -16.78
C ARG A 52 -3.36 1.65 -17.50
N GLY A 53 -4.35 2.07 -16.72
CA GLY A 53 -5.56 2.71 -17.25
C GLY A 53 -6.70 1.75 -17.62
N LYS A 54 -6.50 0.44 -17.57
CA LYS A 54 -7.51 -0.59 -17.82
C LYS A 54 -8.04 -1.16 -16.49
N ALA A 55 -9.36 -1.27 -16.37
CA ALA A 55 -9.99 -1.87 -15.19
C ALA A 55 -9.66 -3.37 -15.11
N VAL A 56 -9.24 -3.81 -13.94
CA VAL A 56 -8.93 -5.22 -13.63
C VAL A 56 -9.62 -5.58 -12.33
N GLN A 57 -10.44 -6.63 -12.36
CA GLN A 57 -10.99 -7.23 -11.14
C GLN A 57 -9.88 -7.97 -10.42
N THR A 58 -9.61 -7.60 -9.18
CA THR A 58 -8.70 -8.31 -8.30
C THR A 58 -9.49 -9.18 -7.31
N LYS A 59 -8.80 -10.12 -6.66
CA LYS A 59 -9.38 -10.98 -5.64
C LYS A 59 -8.40 -11.15 -4.49
N GLY A 60 -8.89 -11.04 -3.28
CA GLY A 60 -8.11 -11.21 -2.06
C GLY A 60 -8.03 -9.97 -1.20
N GLU A 61 -7.25 -10.07 -0.14
CA GLU A 61 -6.98 -8.98 0.79
C GLU A 61 -6.23 -7.85 0.06
N SER A 62 -6.65 -6.62 0.28
CA SER A 62 -6.23 -5.44 -0.48
C SER A 62 -4.72 -5.19 -0.47
N SER A 63 -4.06 -5.40 0.67
CA SER A 63 -2.61 -5.20 0.81
C SER A 63 -1.81 -6.32 0.15
N ILE A 64 -2.29 -7.57 0.25
CA ILE A 64 -1.71 -8.73 -0.45
C ILE A 64 -1.79 -8.54 -1.95
N VAL A 65 -2.92 -8.08 -2.48
CA VAL A 65 -3.09 -7.79 -3.92
C VAL A 65 -2.06 -6.76 -4.41
N ALA A 66 -1.85 -5.68 -3.64
CA ALA A 66 -0.87 -4.66 -4.00
C ALA A 66 0.57 -5.20 -3.97
N VAL A 67 0.92 -5.97 -2.95
CA VAL A 67 2.25 -6.58 -2.81
C VAL A 67 2.49 -7.64 -3.89
N ASP A 68 1.51 -8.49 -4.21
CA ASP A 68 1.65 -9.49 -5.26
C ASP A 68 1.92 -8.86 -6.62
N ALA A 69 1.20 -7.79 -6.95
CA ALA A 69 1.45 -7.04 -8.17
C ALA A 69 2.84 -6.38 -8.18
N ALA A 70 3.30 -5.87 -7.03
CA ALA A 70 4.64 -5.32 -6.89
C ALA A 70 5.71 -6.38 -7.08
N LEU A 71 5.57 -7.55 -6.45
CA LEU A 71 6.51 -8.66 -6.55
C LEU A 71 6.58 -9.24 -7.97
N ASP A 72 5.46 -9.37 -8.65
CA ASP A 72 5.43 -9.83 -10.05
C ASP A 72 6.17 -8.85 -10.96
N TRP A 73 6.00 -7.56 -10.73
CA TRP A 73 6.76 -6.55 -11.47
C TRP A 73 8.24 -6.56 -11.10
N MET A 74 8.60 -6.67 -9.82
CA MET A 74 9.99 -6.74 -9.35
C MET A 74 10.74 -7.92 -9.97
N LYS A 75 10.11 -9.11 -10.07
CA LYS A 75 10.67 -10.27 -10.76
C LYS A 75 11.08 -9.94 -12.20
N SER A 76 10.28 -9.15 -12.90
CA SER A 76 10.60 -8.73 -14.26
C SER A 76 11.67 -7.64 -14.28
N ALA A 77 11.60 -6.69 -13.34
CA ALA A 77 12.56 -5.59 -13.23
C ALA A 77 13.99 -6.08 -12.91
N THR A 78 14.10 -7.13 -12.08
CA THR A 78 15.40 -7.74 -11.73
C THR A 78 16.07 -8.55 -12.86
N GLN A 79 15.36 -8.80 -13.96
CA GLN A 79 15.96 -9.41 -15.16
C GLN A 79 16.70 -8.40 -16.04
N GLY A 80 16.54 -7.12 -15.78
CA GLY A 80 17.23 -6.04 -16.50
C GLY A 80 18.33 -5.40 -15.67
N ASP A 81 19.12 -4.54 -16.31
CA ASP A 81 20.27 -3.86 -15.68
C ASP A 81 19.90 -2.53 -14.99
N LYS A 82 18.62 -2.14 -15.02
CA LYS A 82 18.20 -0.86 -14.45
C LYS A 82 17.90 -0.98 -12.96
N PRO A 83 18.35 -0.04 -12.15
CA PRO A 83 17.82 0.12 -10.81
C PRO A 83 16.32 0.44 -10.87
N PHE A 84 15.58 0.15 -9.82
CA PHE A 84 14.14 0.40 -9.82
C PHE A 84 13.65 1.10 -8.54
N LEU A 85 12.52 1.78 -8.68
CA LEU A 85 11.70 2.28 -7.60
C LEU A 85 10.32 1.60 -7.66
N ALA A 86 9.94 0.91 -6.61
CA ALA A 86 8.57 0.44 -6.39
C ALA A 86 7.95 1.21 -5.22
N VAL A 87 6.78 1.79 -5.46
CA VAL A 87 5.97 2.44 -4.43
C VAL A 87 4.74 1.60 -4.19
N VAL A 88 4.52 1.18 -2.94
CA VAL A 88 3.34 0.41 -2.54
C VAL A 88 2.58 1.23 -1.50
N TRP A 89 1.42 1.76 -1.89
CA TRP A 89 0.53 2.53 -1.02
C TRP A 89 -0.69 1.70 -0.67
N PHE A 90 -0.71 1.19 0.55
CA PHE A 90 -1.80 0.34 1.03
C PHE A 90 -3.13 1.09 1.11
N GLY A 91 -4.23 0.39 0.85
CA GLY A 91 -5.58 0.86 1.11
C GLY A 91 -5.92 0.78 2.59
N SER A 92 -5.51 -0.31 3.24
CA SER A 92 -5.68 -0.58 4.67
C SER A 92 -4.69 0.21 5.53
N PRO A 93 -5.03 0.54 6.78
CA PRO A 93 -6.33 0.35 7.43
C PRO A 93 -7.22 1.61 7.34
N HIS A 94 -7.61 2.04 6.15
CA HIS A 94 -8.53 3.17 5.98
C HIS A 94 -9.99 2.76 6.18
N SER A 95 -10.78 3.59 6.84
CA SER A 95 -12.22 3.32 7.00
C SER A 95 -13.00 3.43 5.68
N PRO A 96 -14.11 2.64 5.48
CA PRO A 96 -14.67 1.66 6.38
C PRO A 96 -13.80 0.39 6.49
N HIS A 97 -13.66 -0.16 7.72
CA HIS A 97 -12.80 -1.31 7.95
C HIS A 97 -13.52 -2.62 7.60
N ARG A 98 -12.86 -3.48 6.79
CA ARG A 98 -13.42 -4.75 6.30
C ARG A 98 -12.34 -5.83 6.19
N ALA A 99 -11.83 -6.25 7.34
CA ALA A 99 -10.91 -7.38 7.38
C ALA A 99 -11.61 -8.70 7.02
N PHE A 100 -10.89 -9.63 6.41
CA PHE A 100 -11.33 -10.99 6.24
C PHE A 100 -11.54 -11.68 7.58
N GLU A 101 -12.37 -12.73 7.58
CA GLU A 101 -12.74 -13.47 8.79
C GLU A 101 -11.52 -14.03 9.51
N GLU A 102 -10.57 -14.59 8.77
CA GLU A 102 -9.33 -15.18 9.31
C GLU A 102 -8.50 -14.17 10.12
N ASP A 103 -8.42 -12.92 9.67
CA ASP A 103 -7.69 -11.86 10.37
C ASP A 103 -8.51 -11.29 11.53
N ARG A 104 -9.80 -11.12 11.31
CA ARG A 104 -10.73 -10.60 12.32
C ARG A 104 -10.90 -11.54 13.52
N ALA A 105 -10.92 -12.85 13.26
CA ALA A 105 -11.09 -13.87 14.30
C ALA A 105 -9.98 -13.87 15.36
N LEU A 106 -8.80 -13.34 15.03
CA LEU A 106 -7.69 -13.16 15.99
C LEU A 106 -8.05 -12.19 17.13
N TYR A 107 -9.06 -11.36 16.94
CA TYR A 107 -9.47 -10.28 17.85
C TYR A 107 -10.92 -10.46 18.34
N GLY A 108 -11.34 -11.71 18.56
CA GLY A 108 -12.72 -12.06 18.92
C GLY A 108 -13.22 -11.46 20.24
N ASP A 109 -12.32 -11.08 21.14
CA ASP A 109 -12.57 -10.40 22.42
C ASP A 109 -12.83 -8.90 22.28
N GLN A 110 -12.54 -8.33 21.11
CA GLN A 110 -12.69 -6.89 20.85
C GLN A 110 -14.06 -6.53 20.28
N PRO A 111 -14.53 -5.27 20.44
CA PRO A 111 -15.70 -4.77 19.69
C PRO A 111 -15.53 -4.93 18.16
N LYS A 112 -16.63 -5.20 17.45
CA LYS A 112 -16.60 -5.50 16.01
C LYS A 112 -15.80 -4.50 15.15
N ASN A 113 -15.93 -3.20 15.42
CA ASN A 113 -15.19 -2.18 14.69
C ASN A 113 -13.67 -2.30 14.90
N LEU A 114 -13.23 -2.67 16.10
CA LEU A 114 -11.83 -2.91 16.41
C LEU A 114 -11.33 -4.25 15.83
N GLN A 115 -12.17 -5.30 15.84
CA GLN A 115 -11.84 -6.55 15.16
C GLN A 115 -11.50 -6.31 13.68
N HIS A 116 -12.30 -5.53 12.99
CA HIS A 116 -12.03 -5.18 11.59
C HIS A 116 -10.79 -4.31 11.43
N PHE A 117 -10.61 -3.29 12.24
CA PHE A 117 -9.43 -2.42 12.18
C PHE A 117 -8.13 -3.20 12.43
N TYR A 118 -8.08 -3.98 13.50
CA TYR A 118 -6.90 -4.79 13.81
C TYR A 118 -6.67 -5.90 12.80
N GLY A 119 -7.72 -6.49 12.27
CA GLY A 119 -7.62 -7.48 11.20
C GLY A 119 -7.03 -6.89 9.91
N GLU A 120 -7.39 -5.67 9.53
CA GLU A 120 -6.75 -4.97 8.41
C GLU A 120 -5.27 -4.66 8.66
N VAL A 121 -4.91 -4.27 9.89
CA VAL A 121 -3.51 -4.07 10.28
C VAL A 121 -2.74 -5.39 10.16
N THR A 122 -3.33 -6.50 10.61
CA THR A 122 -2.73 -7.85 10.48
C THR A 122 -2.54 -8.26 9.02
N GLY A 123 -3.54 -8.03 8.17
CA GLY A 123 -3.43 -8.30 6.72
C GLY A 123 -2.31 -7.48 6.07
N MET A 124 -2.22 -6.21 6.42
CA MET A 124 -1.16 -5.32 5.94
C MET A 124 0.23 -5.75 6.43
N ASP A 125 0.38 -6.10 7.71
CA ASP A 125 1.65 -6.59 8.27
C ASP A 125 2.10 -7.88 7.57
N ARG A 126 1.18 -8.82 7.35
CA ARG A 126 1.44 -10.04 6.58
C ARG A 126 1.89 -9.73 5.14
N ALA A 127 1.26 -8.76 4.48
CA ALA A 127 1.65 -8.33 3.14
C ALA A 127 3.04 -7.72 3.13
N PHE A 128 3.36 -6.87 4.11
CA PHE A 128 4.71 -6.30 4.26
C PHE A 128 5.76 -7.38 4.55
N GLY A 129 5.45 -8.34 5.42
CA GLY A 129 6.30 -9.51 5.66
C GLY A 129 6.61 -10.27 4.37
N LYS A 130 5.57 -10.58 3.58
CA LYS A 130 5.71 -11.23 2.26
C LYS A 130 6.64 -10.45 1.31
N LEU A 131 6.48 -9.13 1.25
CA LEU A 131 7.35 -8.27 0.44
C LEU A 131 8.81 -8.38 0.90
N ARG A 132 9.05 -8.20 2.20
CA ARG A 132 10.40 -8.27 2.80
C ARG A 132 11.07 -9.63 2.57
N ASP A 133 10.33 -10.71 2.74
CA ASP A 133 10.86 -12.07 2.63
C ASP A 133 11.17 -12.43 1.17
N ALA A 134 10.48 -11.84 0.20
CA ALA A 134 10.71 -12.03 -1.20
C ALA A 134 12.02 -11.39 -1.72
N LEU A 135 12.60 -10.40 -1.02
CA LEU A 135 13.82 -9.72 -1.47
C LEU A 135 15.04 -10.65 -1.55
N SER A 136 15.15 -11.64 -0.64
CA SER A 136 16.25 -12.60 -0.62
C SER A 136 16.19 -13.58 -1.80
N PRO A 137 15.07 -14.26 -2.09
CA PRO A 137 14.94 -15.10 -3.28
C PRO A 137 15.13 -14.35 -4.60
N LEU A 138 14.80 -13.04 -4.63
CA LEU A 138 15.03 -12.19 -5.80
C LEU A 138 16.51 -11.75 -5.94
N GLY A 139 17.35 -12.03 -4.95
CA GLY A 139 18.77 -11.65 -4.96
C GLY A 139 19.05 -10.16 -4.77
N ILE A 140 18.07 -9.40 -4.27
CA ILE A 140 18.16 -7.93 -4.18
C ILE A 140 18.21 -7.39 -2.76
N ARG A 141 18.10 -8.24 -1.74
CA ARG A 141 17.99 -7.80 -0.34
C ARG A 141 19.11 -6.85 0.08
N GLU A 142 20.34 -7.17 -0.22
CA GLU A 142 21.53 -6.41 0.22
C GLU A 142 21.71 -5.10 -0.57
N ASN A 143 21.00 -4.94 -1.69
CA ASN A 143 21.05 -3.76 -2.55
C ASN A 143 19.69 -3.06 -2.65
N THR A 144 18.86 -3.17 -1.61
CA THR A 144 17.53 -2.56 -1.58
C THR A 144 17.35 -1.77 -0.29
N ILE A 145 16.95 -0.50 -0.42
CA ILE A 145 16.42 0.27 0.70
C ILE A 145 14.91 0.02 0.74
N LEU A 146 14.45 -0.65 1.80
CA LEU A 146 13.03 -0.86 2.07
C LEU A 146 12.59 0.15 3.13
N TRP A 147 11.73 1.10 2.73
CA TRP A 147 11.18 2.12 3.60
C TRP A 147 9.71 1.83 3.89
N TYR A 148 9.32 1.91 5.15
CA TYR A 148 7.92 1.83 5.58
C TYR A 148 7.57 3.06 6.42
N CYS A 149 6.41 3.66 6.18
CA CYS A 149 5.86 4.70 7.04
C CYS A 149 4.34 4.79 6.88
N SER A 150 3.67 5.35 7.87
CA SER A 150 2.28 5.79 7.72
C SER A 150 2.23 7.16 7.02
N ASP A 151 1.11 7.48 6.38
CA ASP A 151 0.85 8.76 5.71
C ASP A 151 0.37 9.85 6.69
N ASN A 152 -0.20 9.45 7.83
CA ASN A 152 -0.70 10.34 8.87
C ASN A 152 -0.91 9.60 10.19
N GLY A 153 -1.12 10.36 11.26
CA GLY A 153 -1.42 9.82 12.57
C GLY A 153 -2.73 9.01 12.64
N ALA A 154 -2.91 8.27 13.70
CA ALA A 154 -3.99 7.31 13.88
C ALA A 154 -5.39 7.92 13.75
N LEU A 155 -6.32 7.12 13.23
CA LEU A 155 -7.74 7.46 13.17
C LEU A 155 -8.35 7.45 14.59
N PRO A 156 -9.14 8.46 14.98
CA PRO A 156 -9.81 8.48 16.27
C PRO A 156 -10.70 7.25 16.49
N ARG A 157 -10.82 6.79 17.74
CA ARG A 157 -11.70 5.70 18.20
C ARG A 157 -11.26 4.28 17.81
N VAL A 158 -10.28 4.10 16.94
CA VAL A 158 -9.80 2.77 16.54
C VAL A 158 -8.28 2.66 16.67
N GLY A 159 -7.54 3.69 16.31
CA GLY A 159 -6.08 3.73 16.43
C GLY A 159 -5.60 4.45 17.69
N SER A 160 -4.32 4.32 17.99
CA SER A 160 -3.64 4.99 19.10
C SER A 160 -2.58 5.96 18.57
N THR A 161 -2.49 7.14 19.18
CA THR A 161 -1.44 8.13 18.90
C THR A 161 -0.25 8.03 19.87
N GLY A 162 -0.20 6.95 20.69
CA GLY A 162 0.87 6.78 21.66
C GLY A 162 0.90 7.85 22.77
N GLY A 163 -0.25 8.47 23.08
CA GLY A 163 -0.35 9.56 24.05
C GLY A 163 -0.09 10.96 23.51
N HIS A 164 0.26 11.10 22.23
CA HIS A 164 0.44 12.41 21.61
C HIS A 164 -0.89 13.13 21.43
N ARG A 165 -0.86 14.46 21.57
CA ARG A 165 -2.03 15.32 21.35
C ARG A 165 -2.48 15.28 19.90
N GLY A 166 -3.78 15.20 19.67
CA GLY A 166 -4.38 15.18 18.33
C GLY A 166 -4.40 13.78 17.72
N ASN A 167 -4.78 13.70 16.46
CA ASN A 167 -4.93 12.47 15.66
C ASN A 167 -5.02 12.86 14.17
N LYS A 168 -5.29 11.91 13.29
CA LYS A 168 -5.51 12.14 11.86
C LYS A 168 -6.33 13.40 11.60
N GLY A 169 -5.83 14.28 10.72
CA GLY A 169 -6.47 15.55 10.36
C GLY A 169 -6.18 16.70 11.32
N LYS A 170 -5.33 16.51 12.32
CA LYS A 170 -4.88 17.56 13.24
C LYS A 170 -3.39 17.86 13.05
N VAL A 171 -3.02 19.12 13.23
CA VAL A 171 -1.62 19.60 13.08
C VAL A 171 -0.76 19.40 14.33
N TYR A 172 -1.28 18.67 15.30
CA TYR A 172 -0.51 18.28 16.49
C TYR A 172 0.26 16.98 16.25
N GLU A 173 1.18 16.66 17.15
CA GLU A 173 2.06 15.48 17.03
C GLU A 173 1.31 14.18 16.78
N GLY A 174 0.16 13.95 17.44
CA GLY A 174 -0.65 12.76 17.20
C GLY A 174 -1.25 12.66 15.79
N GLY A 175 -1.21 13.74 15.00
CA GLY A 175 -1.59 13.74 13.58
C GLY A 175 -0.42 13.66 12.60
N LEU A 176 0.81 13.98 13.07
CA LEU A 176 1.99 14.16 12.24
C LEU A 176 3.10 13.14 12.54
N LEU A 177 3.33 12.78 13.80
CA LEU A 177 4.27 11.73 14.17
C LEU A 177 3.71 10.36 13.80
N VAL A 178 4.42 9.66 12.95
CA VAL A 178 4.04 8.35 12.45
C VAL A 178 5.19 7.36 12.61
N PRO A 179 4.89 6.05 12.76
CA PRO A 179 5.92 5.02 12.67
C PRO A 179 6.60 5.06 11.30
N ALA A 180 7.93 4.88 11.30
CA ALA A 180 8.76 4.77 10.10
C ALA A 180 9.92 3.79 10.33
#